data_c6da20669d7bb2bf135fe24b276dfd3b
#
_entry.id   c6da20669d7bb2bf135fe24b276dfd3b
#
_cell.length_a   1.000
_cell.length_b   1.000
_cell.length_c   1.000
_cell.angle_alpha   90.00
_cell.angle_beta   90.00
_cell.angle_gamma   90.00
#
_symmetry.space_group_name_H-M   'P 1'
#
loop_
_entity.id
_entity.type
_entity.pdbx_description
1 polymer ?
#
loop_
_entity_poly.entity_id
_entity_poly.type
_entity_poly.pdbx_seq_one_letter_code
_entity_poly.pdbx_strand_id
1 'polypeptide(L)'
;MSLLKVPVIAIVIGEGASGGALGIGVGNKVYMMENTWYSVISPESCSSILWRSWEYKKEAAEALKLTAPDMKKLKLIDEIIKEPIGGAHHDREAMFVTVRKVILAAYKELKKLPADRLVEKRMDKYLSMGVYKE
;
A
#
# COMPACT_ATOMS: atom_id res chain seq x y z
N MET A 1 9.55 8.96 8.29
CA MET A 1 9.62 8.24 7.00
C MET A 1 9.89 9.19 5.83
N SER A 2 9.12 10.28 5.66
CA SER A 2 9.20 11.19 4.49
C SER A 2 10.61 11.74 4.21
N LEU A 3 11.36 12.12 5.23
CA LEU A 3 12.70 12.74 5.10
C LEU A 3 13.88 11.76 5.11
N LEU A 4 13.66 10.45 5.13
CA LEU A 4 14.74 9.46 5.11
C LEU A 4 15.51 9.53 3.78
N LYS A 5 16.81 9.79 3.86
CA LYS A 5 17.73 9.89 2.71
C LYS A 5 18.24 8.53 2.19
N VAL A 6 17.41 7.50 2.34
CA VAL A 6 17.67 6.13 1.89
C VAL A 6 16.45 5.59 1.14
N PRO A 7 16.61 4.55 0.29
CA PRO A 7 15.50 3.85 -0.30
C PRO A 7 14.53 3.33 0.76
N VAL A 8 13.25 3.65 0.62
CA VAL A 8 12.17 3.16 1.49
C VAL A 8 11.19 2.36 0.64
N ILE A 9 11.06 1.08 0.95
CA ILE A 9 10.16 0.14 0.28
C ILE A 9 9.16 -0.35 1.32
N ALA A 10 7.88 -0.08 1.11
CA ALA A 10 6.80 -0.56 1.96
C ALA A 10 6.05 -1.69 1.25
N ILE A 11 5.70 -2.74 1.99
CA ILE A 11 4.94 -3.88 1.47
C ILE A 11 3.80 -4.17 2.44
N VAL A 12 2.56 -4.12 1.95
CA VAL A 12 1.38 -4.57 2.69
C VAL A 12 1.27 -6.08 2.50
N ILE A 13 1.46 -6.84 3.58
CA ILE A 13 1.47 -8.30 3.58
C ILE A 13 0.23 -8.93 4.24
N GLY A 14 -0.69 -8.11 4.69
CA GLY A 14 -1.92 -8.50 5.37
C GLY A 14 -2.86 -7.30 5.45
N GLU A 15 -3.16 -6.86 6.65
CA GLU A 15 -4.05 -5.72 6.90
C GLU A 15 -3.24 -4.45 7.14
N GLY A 16 -3.25 -3.53 6.17
CA GLY A 16 -2.67 -2.21 6.31
C GLY A 16 -3.76 -1.20 6.65
N ALA A 17 -3.86 -0.75 7.91
CA ALA A 17 -4.95 0.11 8.32
C ALA A 17 -4.52 1.30 9.17
N SER A 18 -5.35 2.36 9.11
CA SER A 18 -5.31 3.53 9.99
C SER A 18 -4.03 4.37 9.86
N GLY A 19 -3.80 5.25 10.82
CA GLY A 19 -2.64 6.15 10.87
C GLY A 19 -1.29 5.43 10.92
N GLY A 20 -1.24 4.22 11.49
CA GLY A 20 -0.05 3.38 11.48
C GLY A 20 0.36 2.99 10.05
N ALA A 21 -0.59 2.53 9.24
CA ALA A 21 -0.37 2.20 7.84
C ALA A 21 0.04 3.42 7.02
N LEU A 22 -0.57 4.58 7.26
CA LEU A 22 -0.18 5.84 6.63
C LEU A 22 1.27 6.22 6.95
N GLY A 23 1.65 6.20 8.23
CA GLY A 23 2.99 6.59 8.68
C GLY A 23 4.10 5.67 8.15
N ILE A 24 3.84 4.36 8.10
CA ILE A 24 4.78 3.35 7.60
C ILE A 24 4.78 3.33 6.06
N GLY A 25 3.61 3.55 5.43
CA GLY A 25 3.42 3.48 3.99
C GLY A 25 4.10 4.59 3.18
N VAL A 26 4.66 5.63 3.83
CA VAL A 26 5.35 6.73 3.13
C VAL A 26 6.70 6.25 2.58
N GLY A 27 6.66 5.52 1.47
CA GLY A 27 7.84 4.93 0.82
C GLY A 27 8.06 5.43 -0.61
N ASN A 28 9.29 5.23 -1.12
CA ASN A 28 9.59 5.46 -2.54
C ASN A 28 8.85 4.44 -3.42
N LYS A 29 8.69 3.21 -2.91
CA LYS A 29 7.87 2.15 -3.51
C LYS A 29 6.93 1.60 -2.45
N VAL A 30 5.67 1.39 -2.85
CA VAL A 30 4.63 0.79 -2.03
C VAL A 30 4.02 -0.36 -2.80
N TYR A 31 4.12 -1.56 -2.25
CA TYR A 31 3.58 -2.78 -2.83
C TYR A 31 2.47 -3.34 -1.95
N MET A 32 1.57 -4.10 -2.53
CA MET A 32 0.60 -4.91 -1.80
C MET A 32 0.66 -6.35 -2.29
N MET A 33 0.54 -7.30 -1.41
CA MET A 33 0.22 -8.68 -1.80
C MET A 33 -1.21 -8.75 -2.32
N GLU A 34 -1.46 -9.72 -3.19
CA GLU A 34 -2.73 -9.81 -3.94
C GLU A 34 -3.97 -9.93 -3.06
N ASN A 35 -3.87 -10.68 -1.96
CA ASN A 35 -4.99 -10.95 -1.04
C ASN A 35 -4.93 -10.09 0.24
N THR A 36 -4.41 -8.89 0.14
CA THR A 36 -4.31 -7.94 1.26
C THR A 36 -5.24 -6.76 1.07
N TRP A 37 -5.48 -6.01 2.14
CA TRP A 37 -6.23 -4.77 2.06
C TRP A 37 -5.49 -3.60 2.71
N TYR A 38 -5.76 -2.41 2.22
CA TYR A 38 -5.11 -1.18 2.67
C TYR A 38 -6.15 -0.06 2.80
N SER A 39 -6.30 0.51 4.00
CA SER A 39 -7.32 1.51 4.26
C SER A 39 -6.94 2.47 5.39
N VAL A 40 -7.51 3.66 5.34
CA VAL A 40 -7.39 4.66 6.42
C VAL A 40 -8.17 4.26 7.68
N ILE A 41 -9.21 3.42 7.53
CA ILE A 41 -10.14 3.04 8.59
C ILE A 41 -10.75 1.66 8.30
N SER A 42 -11.18 0.94 9.33
CA SER A 42 -11.92 -0.30 9.14
C SER A 42 -13.34 -0.04 8.60
N PRO A 43 -13.93 -0.97 7.85
CA PRO A 43 -15.30 -0.85 7.38
C PRO A 43 -16.32 -0.64 8.50
N GLU A 44 -16.14 -1.30 9.64
CA GLU A 44 -16.99 -1.17 10.82
C GLU A 44 -16.95 0.25 11.38
N SER A 45 -15.75 0.80 11.54
CA SER A 45 -15.56 2.17 12.03
C SER A 45 -16.09 3.20 11.03
N CYS A 46 -15.87 2.98 9.74
CA CYS A 46 -16.42 3.79 8.67
C CYS A 46 -17.97 3.80 8.71
N SER A 47 -18.57 2.60 8.83
CA SER A 47 -20.01 2.44 8.99
C SER A 47 -20.56 3.19 10.20
N SER A 48 -19.88 3.08 11.34
CA SER A 48 -20.28 3.79 12.56
C SER A 48 -20.24 5.32 12.40
N ILE A 49 -19.24 5.85 11.71
CA ILE A 49 -19.10 7.29 11.48
C ILE A 49 -20.17 7.81 10.50
N LEU A 50 -20.37 7.12 9.38
CA LEU A 50 -21.24 7.60 8.31
C LEU A 50 -22.72 7.31 8.58
N TRP A 51 -23.05 6.15 9.10
CA TRP A 51 -24.45 5.69 9.30
C TRP A 51 -24.84 5.47 10.76
N ARG A 52 -23.92 5.69 11.72
CA ARG A 52 -24.14 5.47 13.17
C ARG A 52 -24.59 4.05 13.51
N SER A 53 -24.23 3.07 12.66
CA SER A 53 -24.57 1.66 12.82
C SER A 53 -23.47 0.80 12.17
N TRP A 54 -23.26 -0.42 12.67
CA TRP A 54 -22.35 -1.42 12.08
C TRP A 54 -23.00 -2.24 10.97
N GLU A 55 -24.29 -2.09 10.78
CA GLU A 55 -25.05 -2.86 9.78
C GLU A 55 -24.59 -2.57 8.34
N TYR A 56 -24.10 -1.37 8.08
CA TYR A 56 -23.63 -0.91 6.76
C TYR A 56 -22.15 -1.16 6.48
N LYS A 57 -21.52 -2.11 7.21
CA LYS A 57 -20.09 -2.40 7.04
C LYS A 57 -19.74 -2.95 5.64
N LYS A 58 -20.67 -3.62 4.96
CA LYS A 58 -20.48 -4.11 3.60
C LYS A 58 -20.43 -2.94 2.61
N GLU A 59 -21.36 -2.04 2.68
CA GLU A 59 -21.41 -0.82 1.88
C GLU A 59 -20.20 0.06 2.13
N ALA A 60 -19.77 0.16 3.39
CA ALA A 60 -18.55 0.86 3.76
C ALA A 60 -17.31 0.22 3.13
N ALA A 61 -17.18 -1.11 3.15
CA ALA A 61 -16.07 -1.83 2.53
C ALA A 61 -16.01 -1.62 1.01
N GLU A 62 -17.17 -1.69 0.35
CA GLU A 62 -17.30 -1.44 -1.09
C GLU A 62 -16.92 0.00 -1.46
N ALA A 63 -17.34 0.98 -0.66
CA ALA A 63 -17.05 2.40 -0.86
C ALA A 63 -15.57 2.73 -0.63
N LEU A 64 -14.93 2.11 0.36
CA LEU A 64 -13.53 2.32 0.72
C LEU A 64 -12.53 1.80 -0.33
N LYS A 65 -12.94 0.87 -1.22
CA LYS A 65 -12.07 0.35 -2.28
C LYS A 65 -10.73 -0.19 -1.75
N LEU A 66 -10.79 -1.09 -0.75
CA LEU A 66 -9.61 -1.50 0.03
C LEU A 66 -8.68 -2.50 -0.66
N THR A 67 -9.11 -3.14 -1.75
CA THR A 67 -8.38 -4.26 -2.35
C THR A 67 -7.14 -3.83 -3.12
N ALA A 68 -6.18 -4.73 -3.29
CA ALA A 68 -4.97 -4.44 -4.05
C ALA A 68 -5.25 -3.95 -5.49
N PRO A 69 -6.20 -4.53 -6.26
CA PRO A 69 -6.61 -4.00 -7.56
C PRO A 69 -7.16 -2.57 -7.49
N ASP A 70 -7.99 -2.26 -6.49
CA ASP A 70 -8.52 -0.91 -6.30
C ASP A 70 -7.42 0.10 -6.01
N MET A 71 -6.52 -0.23 -5.06
CA MET A 71 -5.38 0.62 -4.70
C MET A 71 -4.44 0.87 -5.88
N LYS A 72 -4.22 -0.13 -6.73
CA LYS A 72 -3.44 0.01 -7.96
C LYS A 72 -4.15 0.93 -8.97
N LYS A 73 -5.45 0.75 -9.16
CA LYS A 73 -6.27 1.59 -10.05
C LYS A 73 -6.29 3.05 -9.60
N LEU A 74 -6.35 3.29 -8.29
CA LEU A 74 -6.29 4.61 -7.67
C LEU A 74 -4.87 5.19 -7.61
N LYS A 75 -3.84 4.45 -8.07
CA LYS A 75 -2.42 4.85 -8.04
C LYS A 75 -1.86 5.10 -6.64
N LEU A 76 -2.46 4.47 -5.63
CA LEU A 76 -1.99 4.56 -4.24
C LEU A 76 -0.85 3.59 -3.93
N ILE A 77 -0.71 2.55 -4.76
CA ILE A 77 0.41 1.60 -4.71
C ILE A 77 1.12 1.52 -6.06
N ASP A 78 2.39 1.12 -6.04
CA ASP A 78 3.20 0.99 -7.26
C ASP A 78 2.89 -0.32 -8.00
N GLU A 79 2.77 -1.45 -7.28
CA GLU A 79 2.51 -2.76 -7.92
C GLU A 79 1.89 -3.76 -6.94
N ILE A 80 1.27 -4.80 -7.49
CA ILE A 80 0.70 -5.93 -6.77
C ILE A 80 1.67 -7.10 -6.83
N ILE A 81 1.97 -7.69 -5.69
CA ILE A 81 2.76 -8.93 -5.59
C ILE A 81 1.80 -10.11 -5.65
N LYS A 82 1.90 -10.89 -6.72
CA LYS A 82 1.08 -12.08 -6.89
C LYS A 82 1.38 -13.13 -5.84
N GLU A 83 0.33 -13.81 -5.41
CA GLU A 83 0.39 -14.90 -4.43
C GLU A 83 0.11 -16.25 -5.11
N PRO A 84 0.64 -17.35 -4.55
CA PRO A 84 0.25 -18.68 -4.99
C PRO A 84 -1.22 -18.95 -4.70
N ILE A 85 -1.80 -19.92 -5.41
CA ILE A 85 -3.17 -20.37 -5.16
C ILE A 85 -3.29 -20.81 -3.70
N GLY A 86 -4.28 -20.30 -2.99
CA GLY A 86 -4.47 -20.51 -1.56
C GLY A 86 -3.81 -19.48 -0.65
N GLY A 87 -3.07 -18.49 -1.23
CA GLY A 87 -2.46 -17.39 -0.50
C GLY A 87 -0.99 -17.61 -0.13
N ALA A 88 -0.36 -16.56 0.36
CA ALA A 88 1.09 -16.53 0.66
C ALA A 88 1.54 -17.60 1.67
N HIS A 89 0.68 -17.96 2.62
CA HIS A 89 0.97 -18.95 3.66
C HIS A 89 0.96 -20.39 3.14
N HIS A 90 0.35 -20.62 1.99
CA HIS A 90 0.24 -21.96 1.40
C HIS A 90 1.55 -22.42 0.75
N ASP A 91 2.28 -21.50 0.09
CA ASP A 91 3.61 -21.76 -0.45
C ASP A 91 4.57 -20.62 -0.07
N ARG A 92 5.15 -20.75 1.13
CA ARG A 92 6.05 -19.75 1.70
C ARG A 92 7.33 -19.60 0.89
N GLU A 93 7.89 -20.69 0.39
CA GLU A 93 9.15 -20.67 -0.37
C GLU A 93 8.99 -19.89 -1.67
N ALA A 94 7.92 -20.15 -2.43
CA ALA A 94 7.59 -19.37 -3.63
C ALA A 94 7.41 -17.88 -3.30
N MET A 95 6.75 -17.57 -2.17
CA MET A 95 6.58 -16.19 -1.72
C MET A 95 7.89 -15.52 -1.35
N PHE A 96 8.78 -16.19 -0.61
CA PHE A 96 10.10 -15.63 -0.28
C PHE A 96 10.90 -15.30 -1.54
N VAL A 97 10.88 -16.18 -2.54
CA VAL A 97 11.53 -15.94 -3.83
C VAL A 97 10.90 -14.72 -4.54
N THR A 98 9.57 -14.65 -4.57
CA THR A 98 8.84 -13.57 -5.25
C THR A 98 9.09 -12.21 -4.58
N VAL A 99 8.92 -12.13 -3.27
CA VAL A 99 9.14 -10.89 -2.50
C VAL A 99 10.60 -10.45 -2.59
N ARG A 100 11.55 -11.39 -2.48
CA ARG A 100 12.98 -11.08 -2.66
C ARG A 100 13.27 -10.45 -4.02
N LYS A 101 12.70 -10.98 -5.11
CA LYS A 101 12.86 -10.41 -6.46
C LYS A 101 12.33 -8.98 -6.52
N VAL A 102 11.16 -8.72 -5.97
CA VAL A 102 10.53 -7.39 -5.93
C VAL A 102 11.40 -6.41 -5.15
N ILE A 103 11.81 -6.77 -3.94
CA ILE A 103 12.65 -5.90 -3.09
C ILE A 103 13.98 -5.59 -3.79
N LEU A 104 14.66 -6.60 -4.33
CA LEU A 104 15.96 -6.40 -4.99
C LEU A 104 15.83 -5.54 -6.26
N ALA A 105 14.76 -5.70 -7.03
CA ALA A 105 14.51 -4.88 -8.22
C ALA A 105 14.28 -3.42 -7.83
N ALA A 106 13.40 -3.17 -6.86
CA ALA A 106 13.13 -1.83 -6.35
C ALA A 106 14.39 -1.17 -5.74
N TYR A 107 15.14 -1.92 -4.95
CA TYR A 107 16.40 -1.42 -4.38
C TYR A 107 17.42 -1.06 -5.45
N LYS A 108 17.61 -1.91 -6.47
CA LYS A 108 18.52 -1.65 -7.60
C LYS A 108 18.14 -0.40 -8.38
N GLU A 109 16.84 -0.11 -8.53
CA GLU A 109 16.35 1.12 -9.14
C GLU A 109 16.65 2.33 -8.26
N LEU A 110 16.22 2.27 -7.00
CA LEU A 110 16.28 3.41 -6.08
C LEU A 110 17.70 3.81 -5.68
N LYS A 111 18.59 2.85 -5.49
CA LYS A 111 19.99 3.13 -5.11
C LYS A 111 20.80 3.90 -6.16
N LYS A 112 20.30 4.02 -7.40
CA LYS A 112 20.93 4.83 -8.44
C LYS A 112 20.67 6.32 -8.24
N LEU A 113 19.70 6.69 -7.41
CA LEU A 113 19.33 8.06 -7.17
C LEU A 113 20.17 8.66 -6.03
N PRO A 114 20.59 9.92 -6.17
CA PRO A 114 21.15 10.67 -5.05
C PRO A 114 20.16 10.77 -3.88
N ALA A 115 20.67 10.88 -2.67
CA ALA A 115 19.87 10.87 -1.43
C ALA A 115 18.74 11.94 -1.43
N ASP A 116 19.06 13.15 -1.87
CA ASP A 116 18.08 14.25 -1.91
C ASP A 116 17.01 14.00 -2.98
N ARG A 117 17.36 13.42 -4.12
CA ARG A 117 16.40 13.01 -5.16
C ARG A 117 15.47 11.88 -4.72
N LEU A 118 15.90 11.01 -3.82
CA LEU A 118 15.02 9.99 -3.21
C LEU A 118 13.92 10.64 -2.38
N VAL A 119 14.30 11.65 -1.57
CA VAL A 119 13.35 12.41 -0.75
C VAL A 119 12.40 13.19 -1.63
N GLU A 120 12.90 13.96 -2.59
CA GLU A 120 12.11 14.76 -3.50
C GLU A 120 11.08 13.90 -4.27
N LYS A 121 11.51 12.85 -4.95
CA LYS A 121 10.60 11.95 -5.67
C LYS A 121 9.56 11.29 -4.77
N ARG A 122 9.91 11.01 -3.50
CA ARG A 122 8.96 10.52 -2.52
C ARG A 122 7.90 11.58 -2.21
N MET A 123 8.30 12.81 -1.96
CA MET A 123 7.37 13.91 -1.71
C MET A 123 6.45 14.15 -2.91
N ASP A 124 7.01 14.27 -4.11
CA ASP A 124 6.25 14.48 -5.34
C ASP A 124 5.22 13.39 -5.57
N LYS A 125 5.58 12.13 -5.30
CA LYS A 125 4.66 10.98 -5.41
C LYS A 125 3.40 11.19 -4.59
N TYR A 126 3.53 11.57 -3.31
CA TYR A 126 2.38 11.75 -2.43
C TYR A 126 1.62 13.05 -2.70
N LEU A 127 2.29 14.12 -3.10
CA LEU A 127 1.66 15.38 -3.50
C LEU A 127 0.82 15.22 -4.78
N SER A 128 1.18 14.27 -5.66
CA SER A 128 0.44 13.99 -6.89
C SER A 128 -0.72 13.01 -6.72
N MET A 129 -0.92 12.45 -5.52
CA MET A 129 -2.02 11.51 -5.26
C MET A 129 -3.35 12.23 -5.08
N GLY A 130 -4.41 11.59 -5.57
CA GLY A 130 -5.78 12.10 -5.46
C GLY A 130 -6.23 12.92 -6.66
N VAL A 131 -7.54 13.13 -6.70
CA VAL A 131 -8.21 14.00 -7.69
C VAL A 131 -9.06 14.98 -6.92
N TYR A 132 -8.77 16.27 -7.07
CA TYR A 132 -9.57 17.35 -6.48
C TYR A 132 -9.97 18.33 -7.57
N LYS A 133 -11.11 18.97 -7.38
CA LYS A 133 -11.55 20.13 -8.18
C LYS A 133 -11.40 21.36 -7.30
N GLU A 134 -10.75 22.38 -7.83
CA GLU A 134 -10.79 23.72 -7.26
C GLU A 134 -12.15 24.34 -7.42
#